data_1c89460b5ab90f4b331be956fec2a275
#
_entry.id   1c89460b5ab90f4b331be956fec2a275
#
_cell.length_a   1.000
_cell.length_b   1.000
_cell.length_c   1.000
_cell.angle_alpha   90.00
_cell.angle_beta   90.00
_cell.angle_gamma   90.00
#
_symmetry.space_group_name_H-M   'P 1'
#
loop_
_entity.id
_entity.type
_entity.pdbx_description
1 polymer ?
#
loop_
_entity_poly.entity_id
_entity_poly.type
_entity_poly.pdbx_seq_one_letter_code
_entity_poly.pdbx_strand_id
1 'polypeptide(L)'
;MLTRTVTKAPDLPETVVIGFDAGTPVSVNGERFGGVDLIATLNEIGGRHGCGVVDLVEDRLVGMKSRGVYETPGGSLLYAAHSELEQLVLDRRTLAAKDLIAPRYADLVYEGRWWTTEREAYDAFVNVTQDRVTGTVSLRLYKGSIAVVGRESSNALYDERFVTFGEDDVYEQSDAAGFIRLFALPARVRAIKDQELGLAPTLDAPAPEATTAEHPALQIA
;
A
#
# COMPACT_ATOMS: atom_id res chain seq x y z
N MET A 1 -0.75 -23.68 13.62
CA MET A 1 0.03 -22.65 12.91
C MET A 1 -0.17 -22.86 11.43
N LEU A 2 -0.60 -21.82 10.73
CA LEU A 2 -0.79 -21.83 9.27
C LEU A 2 0.55 -21.68 8.53
N THR A 3 1.53 -21.04 9.17
CA THR A 3 2.76 -20.56 8.56
C THR A 3 3.96 -21.39 9.02
N ARG A 4 4.77 -21.84 8.08
CA ARG A 4 6.07 -22.48 8.39
C ARG A 4 7.05 -21.40 8.87
N THR A 5 7.95 -21.79 9.76
CA THR A 5 9.09 -20.91 10.10
C THR A 5 9.96 -20.70 8.85
N VAL A 6 10.53 -19.50 8.72
CA VAL A 6 11.37 -19.11 7.57
C VAL A 6 12.50 -20.11 7.31
N THR A 7 13.07 -20.69 8.38
CA THR A 7 14.12 -21.71 8.29
C THR A 7 13.66 -23.05 7.71
N LYS A 8 12.35 -23.34 7.75
CA LYS A 8 11.72 -24.55 7.21
C LYS A 8 10.98 -24.31 5.88
N ALA A 9 10.95 -23.06 5.43
CA ALA A 9 10.37 -22.71 4.13
C ALA A 9 11.24 -23.24 2.98
N PRO A 10 10.66 -23.48 1.78
CA PRO A 10 11.40 -23.95 0.61
C PRO A 10 12.60 -23.06 0.26
N ASP A 11 13.67 -23.69 -0.23
CA ASP A 11 14.88 -22.99 -0.71
C ASP A 11 14.74 -22.46 -2.14
N LEU A 12 13.67 -22.81 -2.83
CA LEU A 12 13.33 -22.28 -4.16
C LEU A 12 12.15 -21.31 -4.02
N PRO A 13 12.22 -20.16 -4.70
CA PRO A 13 11.09 -19.23 -4.76
C PRO A 13 9.93 -19.85 -5.56
N GLU A 14 8.70 -19.43 -5.21
CA GLU A 14 7.49 -19.81 -5.94
C GLU A 14 6.81 -18.52 -6.43
N THR A 15 6.34 -18.55 -7.70
CA THR A 15 5.52 -17.46 -8.23
C THR A 15 4.05 -17.85 -8.15
N VAL A 16 3.23 -16.94 -7.64
CA VAL A 16 1.77 -17.06 -7.61
C VAL A 16 1.17 -15.87 -8.35
N VAL A 17 0.20 -16.17 -9.24
CA VAL A 17 -0.54 -15.16 -10.00
C VAL A 17 -1.94 -15.07 -9.43
N ILE A 18 -2.36 -13.88 -8.99
CA ILE A 18 -3.69 -13.62 -8.43
C ILE A 18 -4.45 -12.74 -9.40
N GLY A 19 -5.63 -13.20 -9.82
CA GLY A 19 -6.52 -12.47 -10.72
C GLY A 19 -7.69 -11.83 -9.97
N PHE A 20 -8.02 -10.60 -10.37
CA PHE A 20 -9.08 -9.78 -9.81
C PHE A 20 -10.09 -9.38 -10.88
N ASP A 21 -11.34 -9.26 -10.49
CA ASP A 21 -12.44 -8.75 -11.28
C ASP A 21 -13.22 -7.73 -10.45
N ALA A 22 -13.23 -6.47 -10.87
CA ALA A 22 -13.79 -5.34 -10.12
C ALA A 22 -13.39 -5.35 -8.63
N GLY A 23 -12.07 -5.47 -8.37
CA GLY A 23 -11.49 -5.51 -7.02
C GLY A 23 -11.65 -6.83 -6.27
N THR A 24 -12.50 -7.74 -6.76
CA THR A 24 -12.72 -9.04 -6.12
C THR A 24 -11.70 -10.07 -6.62
N PRO A 25 -10.97 -10.76 -5.73
CA PRO A 25 -10.08 -11.84 -6.14
C PRO A 25 -10.90 -13.03 -6.63
N VAL A 26 -10.60 -13.52 -7.84
CA VAL A 26 -11.39 -14.55 -8.54
C VAL A 26 -10.57 -15.75 -8.99
N SER A 27 -9.24 -15.64 -9.04
CA SER A 27 -8.40 -16.75 -9.51
C SER A 27 -7.02 -16.78 -8.88
N VAL A 28 -6.45 -17.97 -8.82
CA VAL A 28 -5.04 -18.23 -8.42
C VAL A 28 -4.41 -19.08 -9.50
N ASN A 29 -3.27 -18.65 -10.05
CA ASN A 29 -2.54 -19.32 -11.13
C ASN A 29 -3.42 -19.69 -12.35
N GLY A 30 -4.39 -18.81 -12.67
CA GLY A 30 -5.32 -18.98 -13.79
C GLY A 30 -6.54 -19.86 -13.49
N GLU A 31 -6.57 -20.56 -12.39
CA GLU A 31 -7.73 -21.35 -11.95
C GLU A 31 -8.71 -20.45 -11.16
N ARG A 32 -10.01 -20.52 -11.46
CA ARG A 32 -11.06 -19.76 -10.74
C ARG A 32 -11.52 -20.52 -9.50
N PHE A 33 -11.71 -19.76 -8.42
CA PHE A 33 -12.13 -20.28 -7.12
C PHE A 33 -13.32 -19.48 -6.57
N GLY A 34 -14.13 -20.13 -5.73
CA GLY A 34 -14.99 -19.43 -4.78
C GLY A 34 -14.16 -18.77 -3.68
N GLY A 35 -14.69 -17.73 -3.02
CA GLY A 35 -13.92 -16.94 -2.06
C GLY A 35 -13.30 -17.76 -0.92
N VAL A 36 -13.98 -18.78 -0.40
CA VAL A 36 -13.48 -19.65 0.68
C VAL A 36 -12.29 -20.48 0.20
N ASP A 37 -12.41 -21.12 -0.95
CA ASP A 37 -11.36 -21.98 -1.50
C ASP A 37 -10.15 -21.16 -1.97
N LEU A 38 -10.40 -19.95 -2.50
CA LEU A 38 -9.35 -19.01 -2.88
C LEU A 38 -8.48 -18.63 -1.66
N ILE A 39 -9.11 -18.23 -0.56
CA ILE A 39 -8.39 -17.91 0.69
C ILE A 39 -7.65 -19.13 1.23
N ALA A 40 -8.27 -20.30 1.21
CA ALA A 40 -7.64 -21.55 1.67
C ALA A 40 -6.39 -21.88 0.85
N THR A 41 -6.48 -21.79 -0.48
CA THR A 41 -5.36 -22.00 -1.41
C THR A 41 -4.23 -21.00 -1.16
N LEU A 42 -4.54 -19.71 -1.01
CA LEU A 42 -3.53 -18.69 -0.73
C LEU A 42 -2.91 -18.84 0.66
N ASN A 43 -3.69 -19.28 1.67
CA ASN A 43 -3.15 -19.61 2.99
C ASN A 43 -2.15 -20.75 2.93
N GLU A 44 -2.43 -21.80 2.13
CA GLU A 44 -1.51 -22.92 1.93
C GLU A 44 -0.22 -22.46 1.24
N ILE A 45 -0.33 -21.72 0.13
CA ILE A 45 0.82 -21.24 -0.63
C ILE A 45 1.66 -20.28 0.23
N GLY A 46 1.08 -19.23 0.79
CA GLY A 46 1.78 -18.24 1.60
C GLY A 46 2.35 -18.83 2.88
N GLY A 47 1.60 -19.70 3.55
CA GLY A 47 2.02 -20.40 4.76
C GLY A 47 3.21 -21.33 4.52
N ARG A 48 3.25 -22.04 3.39
CA ARG A 48 4.38 -22.89 2.98
C ARG A 48 5.68 -22.07 2.86
N HIS A 49 5.61 -20.84 2.37
CA HIS A 49 6.75 -19.94 2.21
C HIS A 49 7.06 -19.07 3.44
N GLY A 50 6.33 -19.24 4.55
CA GLY A 50 6.57 -18.46 5.76
C GLY A 50 6.08 -17.01 5.70
N CYS A 51 5.20 -16.69 4.73
CA CYS A 51 4.63 -15.35 4.56
C CYS A 51 3.46 -15.09 5.53
N GLY A 52 3.22 -13.84 5.88
CA GLY A 52 2.02 -13.41 6.58
C GLY A 52 2.03 -13.59 8.10
N VAL A 53 3.19 -13.64 8.74
CA VAL A 53 3.32 -13.55 10.20
C VAL A 53 3.56 -12.09 10.57
N VAL A 54 2.75 -11.58 11.50
CA VAL A 54 2.86 -10.21 12.01
C VAL A 54 2.91 -10.25 13.53
N ASP A 55 3.96 -9.66 14.12
CA ASP A 55 4.10 -9.44 15.56
C ASP A 55 3.96 -7.95 15.82
N LEU A 56 2.93 -7.56 16.56
CA LEU A 56 2.64 -6.17 16.79
C LEU A 56 2.14 -5.91 18.22
N VAL A 57 2.37 -4.68 18.67
CA VAL A 57 1.77 -4.14 19.89
C VAL A 57 0.63 -3.21 19.47
N GLU A 58 -0.58 -3.55 19.86
CA GLU A 58 -1.82 -2.85 19.48
C GLU A 58 -2.52 -2.23 20.70
N ASP A 59 -3.37 -1.26 20.44
CA ASP A 59 -4.28 -0.69 21.43
C ASP A 59 -5.60 -1.45 21.43
N ARG A 60 -6.02 -1.91 22.62
CA ARG A 60 -7.38 -2.40 22.79
C ARG A 60 -8.35 -1.23 22.94
N LEU A 61 -9.61 -1.45 22.56
CA LEU A 61 -10.68 -0.46 22.66
C LEU A 61 -10.80 0.16 24.07
N VAL A 62 -10.45 -0.61 25.09
CA VAL A 62 -10.45 -0.17 26.50
C VAL A 62 -9.16 0.57 26.91
N GLY A 63 -8.28 0.91 25.97
CA GLY A 63 -7.09 1.74 26.21
C GLY A 63 -5.84 0.99 26.67
N MET A 64 -5.88 -0.33 26.76
CA MET A 64 -4.71 -1.14 27.12
C MET A 64 -3.88 -1.50 25.90
N LYS A 65 -2.55 -1.53 26.05
CA LYS A 65 -1.65 -2.16 25.07
C LYS A 65 -1.70 -3.68 25.20
N SER A 66 -1.69 -4.37 24.08
CA SER A 66 -1.50 -5.81 24.02
C SER A 66 -0.56 -6.17 22.89
N ARG A 67 0.21 -7.25 23.06
CA ARG A 67 1.02 -7.83 21.98
C ARG A 67 0.32 -9.04 21.42
N GLY A 68 0.24 -9.10 20.10
CA GLY A 68 -0.30 -10.23 19.37
C GLY A 68 0.64 -10.71 18.28
N VAL A 69 0.69 -12.02 18.05
CA VAL A 69 1.30 -12.62 16.89
C VAL A 69 0.19 -13.23 16.04
N TYR A 70 0.02 -12.72 14.84
CA TYR A 70 -1.06 -13.09 13.94
C TYR A 70 -0.51 -13.79 12.71
N GLU A 71 -1.26 -14.76 12.20
CA GLU A 71 -0.95 -15.48 10.96
C GLU A 71 -2.05 -15.23 9.94
N THR A 72 -1.72 -14.54 8.86
CA THR A 72 -2.64 -14.24 7.76
C THR A 72 -1.95 -14.39 6.40
N PRO A 73 -1.44 -15.59 6.05
CA PRO A 73 -0.67 -15.76 4.83
C PRO A 73 -1.45 -15.38 3.57
N GLY A 74 -2.66 -15.90 3.38
CA GLY A 74 -3.50 -15.56 2.22
C GLY A 74 -3.91 -14.11 2.19
N GLY A 75 -4.27 -13.53 3.35
CA GLY A 75 -4.61 -12.12 3.46
C GLY A 75 -3.43 -11.21 3.09
N SER A 76 -2.22 -11.55 3.49
CA SER A 76 -1.01 -10.80 3.14
C SER A 76 -0.71 -10.84 1.63
N LEU A 77 -0.92 -11.99 0.98
CA LEU A 77 -0.78 -12.11 -0.47
C LEU A 77 -1.83 -11.28 -1.20
N LEU A 78 -3.09 -11.35 -0.76
CA LEU A 78 -4.18 -10.57 -1.35
C LEU A 78 -3.95 -9.08 -1.18
N TYR A 79 -3.57 -8.64 0.01
CA TYR A 79 -3.29 -7.23 0.27
C TYR A 79 -2.15 -6.71 -0.63
N ALA A 80 -1.05 -7.46 -0.72
CA ALA A 80 0.08 -7.09 -1.58
C ALA A 80 -0.34 -7.02 -3.05
N ALA A 81 -1.06 -8.03 -3.56
CA ALA A 81 -1.47 -8.06 -4.97
C ALA A 81 -2.52 -6.99 -5.28
N HIS A 82 -3.54 -6.82 -4.43
CA HIS A 82 -4.62 -5.88 -4.66
C HIS A 82 -4.12 -4.44 -4.65
N SER A 83 -3.29 -4.04 -3.67
CA SER A 83 -2.73 -2.69 -3.60
C SER A 83 -1.88 -2.34 -4.83
N GLU A 84 -1.17 -3.30 -5.38
CA GLU A 84 -0.36 -3.11 -6.59
C GLU A 84 -1.21 -2.98 -7.87
N LEU A 85 -2.34 -3.69 -7.93
CA LEU A 85 -3.30 -3.53 -9.03
C LEU A 85 -4.01 -2.17 -8.94
N GLU A 86 -4.40 -1.74 -7.74
CA GLU A 86 -4.96 -0.40 -7.52
C GLU A 86 -4.01 0.71 -7.95
N GLN A 87 -2.72 0.61 -7.62
CA GLN A 87 -1.71 1.58 -8.04
C GLN A 87 -1.56 1.65 -9.57
N LEU A 88 -1.81 0.55 -10.27
CA LEU A 88 -1.77 0.51 -11.73
C LEU A 88 -3.00 1.17 -12.37
N VAL A 89 -4.17 1.06 -11.74
CA VAL A 89 -5.48 1.38 -12.33
C VAL A 89 -6.07 2.70 -11.81
N LEU A 90 -5.81 3.06 -10.56
CA LEU A 90 -6.39 4.24 -9.93
C LEU A 90 -5.46 5.45 -10.00
N ASP A 91 -6.04 6.64 -10.16
CA ASP A 91 -5.29 7.87 -10.07
C ASP A 91 -4.85 8.19 -8.63
N ARG A 92 -3.81 9.02 -8.51
CA ARG A 92 -3.19 9.38 -7.23
C ARG A 92 -4.19 9.96 -6.21
N ARG A 93 -5.17 10.75 -6.64
CA ARG A 93 -6.12 11.41 -5.73
C ARG A 93 -7.15 10.43 -5.20
N THR A 94 -7.61 9.52 -6.04
CA THR A 94 -8.51 8.43 -5.65
C THR A 94 -7.83 7.49 -4.65
N LEU A 95 -6.57 7.09 -4.91
CA LEU A 95 -5.78 6.30 -3.95
C LEU A 95 -5.64 7.02 -2.61
N ALA A 96 -5.25 8.29 -2.61
CA ALA A 96 -5.10 9.07 -1.37
C ALA A 96 -6.41 9.20 -0.59
N ALA A 97 -7.55 9.37 -1.27
CA ALA A 97 -8.86 9.41 -0.62
C ALA A 97 -9.22 8.06 0.01
N LYS A 98 -8.92 6.95 -0.68
CA LYS A 98 -9.14 5.60 -0.16
C LYS A 98 -8.26 5.32 1.07
N ASP A 99 -6.99 5.74 1.06
CA ASP A 99 -6.07 5.60 2.18
C ASP A 99 -6.53 6.36 3.44
N LEU A 100 -7.21 7.49 3.27
CA LEU A 100 -7.81 8.23 4.39
C LEU A 100 -9.02 7.50 5.01
N ILE A 101 -9.75 6.73 4.22
CA ILE A 101 -10.92 5.98 4.66
C ILE A 101 -10.53 4.64 5.28
N ALA A 102 -9.48 3.99 4.80
CA ALA A 102 -9.08 2.65 5.22
C ALA A 102 -8.90 2.49 6.74
N PRO A 103 -8.23 3.41 7.49
CA PRO A 103 -8.14 3.31 8.95
C PRO A 103 -9.50 3.44 9.63
N ARG A 104 -10.39 4.30 9.12
CA ARG A 104 -11.75 4.46 9.65
C ARG A 104 -12.58 3.19 9.47
N TYR A 105 -12.41 2.55 8.32
CA TYR A 105 -13.06 1.26 8.06
C TYR A 105 -12.53 0.16 8.99
N ALA A 106 -11.22 0.14 9.23
CA ALA A 106 -10.60 -0.78 10.18
C ALA A 106 -11.15 -0.59 11.60
N ASP A 107 -11.32 0.67 12.06
CA ASP A 107 -11.95 0.99 13.35
C ASP A 107 -13.40 0.44 13.43
N LEU A 108 -14.20 0.60 12.37
CA LEU A 108 -15.56 0.06 12.32
C LEU A 108 -15.59 -1.46 12.51
N VAL A 109 -14.67 -2.18 11.86
CA VAL A 109 -14.56 -3.64 11.99
C VAL A 109 -14.10 -4.02 13.39
N TYR A 110 -13.08 -3.36 13.91
CA TYR A 110 -12.52 -3.65 15.23
C TYR A 110 -13.50 -3.37 16.38
N GLU A 111 -14.27 -2.28 16.27
CA GLU A 111 -15.28 -1.87 17.25
C GLU A 111 -16.60 -2.65 17.13
N GLY A 112 -16.74 -3.53 16.15
CA GLY A 112 -17.98 -4.30 15.92
C GLY A 112 -19.12 -3.45 15.37
N ARG A 113 -18.85 -2.32 14.73
CA ARG A 113 -19.84 -1.37 14.18
C ARG A 113 -20.25 -1.71 12.75
N TRP A 114 -20.35 -3.01 12.46
CA TRP A 114 -20.64 -3.54 11.12
C TRP A 114 -21.99 -3.07 10.55
N TRP A 115 -23.00 -2.90 11.40
CA TRP A 115 -24.38 -2.57 11.01
C TRP A 115 -24.67 -1.06 11.11
N THR A 116 -23.75 -0.22 10.62
CA THR A 116 -23.90 1.23 10.69
C THR A 116 -23.96 1.86 9.30
N THR A 117 -24.66 3.00 9.18
CA THR A 117 -24.71 3.80 7.96
C THR A 117 -23.32 4.28 7.53
N GLU A 118 -22.43 4.52 8.50
CA GLU A 118 -21.02 4.89 8.21
C GLU A 118 -20.31 3.79 7.40
N ARG A 119 -20.45 2.53 7.79
CA ARG A 119 -19.90 1.41 7.04
C ARG A 119 -20.49 1.33 5.62
N GLU A 120 -21.82 1.48 5.49
CA GLU A 120 -22.48 1.45 4.19
C GLU A 120 -21.99 2.57 3.25
N ALA A 121 -21.75 3.77 3.81
CA ALA A 121 -21.20 4.88 3.04
C ALA A 121 -19.76 4.60 2.57
N TYR A 122 -18.92 4.02 3.43
CA TYR A 122 -17.56 3.61 3.05
C TYR A 122 -17.56 2.46 2.04
N ASP A 123 -18.47 1.49 2.18
CA ASP A 123 -18.64 0.43 1.17
C ASP A 123 -18.98 1.01 -0.20
N ALA A 124 -19.94 1.94 -0.26
CA ALA A 124 -20.33 2.57 -1.51
C ALA A 124 -19.17 3.32 -2.15
N PHE A 125 -18.38 4.07 -1.36
CA PHE A 125 -17.19 4.75 -1.84
C PHE A 125 -16.15 3.74 -2.38
N VAL A 126 -15.81 2.72 -1.58
CA VAL A 126 -14.79 1.72 -1.98
C VAL A 126 -15.25 0.98 -3.22
N ASN A 127 -16.49 0.48 -3.26
CA ASN A 127 -17.01 -0.29 -4.40
C ASN A 127 -16.91 0.48 -5.72
N VAL A 128 -17.26 1.77 -5.73
CA VAL A 128 -17.14 2.61 -6.94
C VAL A 128 -15.68 2.71 -7.39
N THR A 129 -14.72 2.77 -6.47
CA THR A 129 -13.29 2.80 -6.85
C THR A 129 -12.82 1.48 -7.46
N GLN A 130 -13.50 0.38 -7.18
CA GLN A 130 -13.11 -0.96 -7.61
C GLN A 130 -13.63 -1.35 -9.00
N ASP A 131 -14.58 -0.65 -9.58
CA ASP A 131 -15.22 -1.00 -10.86
C ASP A 131 -14.24 -1.31 -11.99
N ARG A 132 -13.07 -0.70 -11.98
CA ARG A 132 -12.02 -0.88 -12.98
C ARG A 132 -10.78 -1.65 -12.49
N VAL A 133 -10.76 -2.08 -11.23
CA VAL A 133 -9.64 -2.81 -10.64
C VAL A 133 -9.74 -4.28 -11.06
N THR A 134 -9.50 -4.52 -12.36
CA THR A 134 -9.55 -5.85 -13.00
C THR A 134 -8.21 -6.12 -13.67
N GLY A 135 -7.65 -7.29 -13.39
CA GLY A 135 -6.34 -7.68 -13.92
C GLY A 135 -5.68 -8.77 -13.11
N THR A 136 -4.39 -8.96 -13.32
CA THR A 136 -3.58 -9.97 -12.61
C THR A 136 -2.33 -9.34 -11.99
N VAL A 137 -1.92 -9.89 -10.84
CA VAL A 137 -0.65 -9.55 -10.20
C VAL A 137 0.13 -10.83 -9.91
N SER A 138 1.40 -10.83 -10.29
CA SER A 138 2.33 -11.93 -10.06
C SER A 138 3.21 -11.61 -8.85
N LEU A 139 3.15 -12.46 -7.83
CA LEU A 139 3.95 -12.38 -6.62
C LEU A 139 4.98 -13.49 -6.59
N ARG A 140 6.22 -13.18 -6.24
CA ARG A 140 7.27 -14.16 -5.97
C ARG A 140 7.48 -14.28 -4.47
N LEU A 141 7.29 -15.48 -3.95
CA LEU A 141 7.37 -15.82 -2.55
C LEU A 141 8.68 -16.53 -2.25
N TYR A 142 9.38 -16.09 -1.21
CA TYR A 142 10.61 -16.71 -0.77
C TYR A 142 10.90 -16.41 0.69
N LYS A 143 10.90 -17.44 1.54
CA LYS A 143 11.32 -17.33 2.95
C LYS A 143 10.77 -16.13 3.70
N GLY A 144 9.44 -15.96 3.68
CA GLY A 144 8.73 -14.85 4.33
C GLY A 144 8.62 -13.57 3.51
N SER A 145 9.36 -13.48 2.40
CA SER A 145 9.30 -12.32 1.49
C SER A 145 8.20 -12.49 0.45
N ILE A 146 7.51 -11.38 0.16
CA ILE A 146 6.53 -11.25 -0.91
C ILE A 146 7.06 -10.14 -1.83
N ALA A 147 7.47 -10.49 -3.04
CA ALA A 147 7.95 -9.53 -4.03
C ALA A 147 7.02 -9.51 -5.24
N VAL A 148 6.61 -8.33 -5.67
CA VAL A 148 5.81 -8.17 -6.89
C VAL A 148 6.74 -8.27 -8.09
N VAL A 149 6.40 -9.13 -9.05
CA VAL A 149 7.20 -9.40 -10.25
C VAL A 149 6.47 -9.15 -11.56
N GLY A 150 5.15 -8.88 -11.50
CA GLY A 150 4.36 -8.52 -12.68
C GLY A 150 2.99 -7.96 -12.30
N ARG A 151 2.44 -7.10 -13.16
CA ARG A 151 1.10 -6.53 -13.07
C ARG A 151 0.54 -6.40 -14.48
N GLU A 152 -0.71 -6.80 -14.68
CA GLU A 152 -1.38 -6.70 -15.98
C GLU A 152 -2.83 -6.25 -15.77
N SER A 153 -3.25 -5.21 -16.49
CA SER A 153 -4.63 -4.73 -16.53
C SER A 153 -4.92 -4.03 -17.83
N SER A 154 -6.08 -4.30 -18.43
CA SER A 154 -6.58 -3.53 -19.57
C SER A 154 -6.99 -2.10 -19.20
N ASN A 155 -7.15 -1.83 -17.88
CA ASN A 155 -7.50 -0.52 -17.33
C ASN A 155 -6.28 0.24 -16.78
N ALA A 156 -5.06 -0.23 -17.08
CA ALA A 156 -3.84 0.40 -16.61
C ALA A 156 -3.77 1.88 -17.01
N LEU A 157 -3.47 2.75 -16.05
CA LEU A 157 -3.13 4.15 -16.32
C LEU A 157 -1.64 4.32 -16.68
N TYR A 158 -0.83 3.28 -16.46
CA TYR A 158 0.53 3.23 -16.93
C TYR A 158 0.55 2.85 -18.43
N ASP A 159 1.09 3.73 -19.24
CA ASP A 159 1.26 3.51 -20.66
C ASP A 159 2.66 4.02 -21.05
N GLU A 160 3.50 3.10 -21.52
CA GLU A 160 4.89 3.40 -21.89
C GLU A 160 5.00 4.53 -22.92
N ARG A 161 3.97 4.74 -23.74
CA ARG A 161 3.92 5.83 -24.71
C ARG A 161 3.93 7.22 -24.05
N PHE A 162 3.49 7.34 -22.79
CA PHE A 162 3.40 8.60 -22.04
C PHE A 162 4.47 8.78 -20.95
N VAL A 163 5.27 7.75 -20.65
CA VAL A 163 6.20 7.74 -19.52
C VAL A 163 7.62 7.37 -19.92
N THR A 164 8.09 7.92 -21.03
CA THR A 164 9.49 7.73 -21.41
C THR A 164 10.38 8.80 -20.78
N PHE A 165 11.62 8.43 -20.44
CA PHE A 165 12.67 9.36 -20.05
C PHE A 165 13.52 9.82 -21.26
N GLY A 166 13.16 9.39 -22.47
CA GLY A 166 13.78 9.78 -23.73
C GLY A 166 13.12 11.01 -24.37
N GLU A 167 13.61 11.39 -25.54
CA GLU A 167 12.92 12.35 -26.39
C GLU A 167 11.61 11.70 -26.89
N ASP A 168 10.48 12.31 -26.51
CA ASP A 168 9.15 11.80 -26.80
C ASP A 168 8.24 12.94 -27.24
N ASP A 169 7.45 12.67 -28.30
CA ASP A 169 6.54 13.63 -28.91
C ASP A 169 5.09 13.54 -28.39
N VAL A 170 4.85 12.74 -27.31
CA VAL A 170 3.49 12.46 -26.84
C VAL A 170 2.87 13.63 -26.09
N TYR A 171 3.69 14.43 -25.41
CA TYR A 171 3.27 15.70 -24.81
C TYR A 171 4.41 16.72 -24.84
N GLU A 172 4.03 18.01 -24.86
CA GLU A 172 4.98 19.12 -24.86
C GLU A 172 5.65 19.24 -23.47
N GLN A 173 6.91 18.79 -23.34
CA GLN A 173 7.63 18.83 -22.06
C GLN A 173 7.80 20.24 -21.49
N SER A 174 7.78 21.26 -22.36
CA SER A 174 7.82 22.67 -21.94
C SER A 174 6.63 23.09 -21.08
N ASP A 175 5.49 22.40 -21.18
CA ASP A 175 4.30 22.65 -20.35
C ASP A 175 4.57 22.40 -18.87
N ALA A 176 5.47 21.48 -18.55
CA ALA A 176 5.86 21.20 -17.17
C ALA A 176 6.46 22.45 -16.48
N ALA A 177 7.22 23.26 -17.19
CA ALA A 177 7.79 24.49 -16.64
C ALA A 177 6.73 25.53 -16.27
N GLY A 178 5.66 25.62 -17.07
CA GLY A 178 4.50 26.47 -16.80
C GLY A 178 3.73 25.99 -15.57
N PHE A 179 3.44 24.70 -15.54
CA PHE A 179 2.78 24.06 -14.41
C PHE A 179 3.55 24.24 -13.09
N ILE A 180 4.85 23.95 -13.08
CA ILE A 180 5.70 24.07 -11.88
C ILE A 180 5.69 25.52 -11.35
N ARG A 181 5.80 26.53 -12.22
CA ARG A 181 5.77 27.94 -11.80
C ARG A 181 4.47 28.35 -11.13
N LEU A 182 3.33 27.90 -11.67
CA LEU A 182 2.01 28.22 -11.11
C LEU A 182 1.74 27.39 -9.84
N PHE A 183 2.06 26.12 -9.85
CA PHE A 183 1.85 25.23 -8.70
C PHE A 183 2.70 25.65 -7.49
N ALA A 184 3.91 26.11 -7.71
CA ALA A 184 4.80 26.60 -6.67
C ALA A 184 4.51 28.04 -6.21
N LEU A 185 3.56 28.75 -6.85
CA LEU A 185 3.30 30.18 -6.57
C LEU A 185 3.00 30.48 -5.09
N PRO A 186 2.14 29.72 -4.38
CA PRO A 186 1.89 29.98 -2.96
C PRO A 186 3.15 29.86 -2.09
N ALA A 187 3.98 28.84 -2.34
CA ALA A 187 5.24 28.65 -1.62
C ALA A 187 6.24 29.76 -1.93
N ARG A 188 6.30 30.20 -3.20
CA ARG A 188 7.16 31.31 -3.62
C ARG A 188 6.73 32.63 -2.99
N VAL A 189 5.43 32.92 -2.96
CA VAL A 189 4.91 34.14 -2.32
C VAL A 189 5.22 34.12 -0.83
N ARG A 190 5.05 33.00 -0.16
CA ARG A 190 5.42 32.83 1.24
C ARG A 190 6.91 33.11 1.47
N ALA A 191 7.79 32.48 0.69
CA ALA A 191 9.23 32.68 0.81
C ALA A 191 9.64 34.16 0.66
N ILE A 192 9.01 34.91 -0.28
CA ILE A 192 9.24 36.35 -0.43
C ILE A 192 8.81 37.09 0.84
N LYS A 193 7.64 36.75 1.41
CA LYS A 193 7.15 37.39 2.64
C LYS A 193 8.04 37.07 3.84
N ASP A 194 8.48 35.83 3.99
CA ASP A 194 9.39 35.43 5.05
C ASP A 194 10.73 36.17 4.95
N GLN A 195 11.21 36.44 3.74
CA GLN A 195 12.41 37.22 3.51
C GLN A 195 12.19 38.72 3.86
N GLU A 196 11.06 39.32 3.44
CA GLU A 196 10.69 40.70 3.78
C GLU A 196 10.56 40.91 5.30
N LEU A 197 10.11 39.86 6.02
CA LEU A 197 9.91 39.89 7.47
C LEU A 197 11.16 39.45 8.28
N GLY A 198 12.25 39.07 7.61
CA GLY A 198 13.44 38.56 8.27
C GLY A 198 13.24 37.17 8.91
N LEU A 199 12.24 36.40 8.48
CA LEU A 199 11.89 35.07 8.97
C LEU A 199 12.51 33.96 8.13
N ALA A 200 13.08 34.27 6.97
CA ALA A 200 13.72 33.28 6.13
C ALA A 200 14.93 32.68 6.83
N PRO A 201 15.09 31.34 6.85
CA PRO A 201 16.31 30.73 7.35
C PRO A 201 17.48 31.23 6.51
N THR A 202 18.54 31.73 7.19
CA THR A 202 19.78 32.04 6.49
C THR A 202 20.41 30.72 6.03
N LEU A 203 20.73 30.63 4.73
CA LEU A 203 21.37 29.44 4.14
C LEU A 203 22.74 29.10 4.80
N ASP A 204 23.30 30.06 5.56
CA ASP A 204 24.54 29.93 6.30
C ASP A 204 24.36 29.54 7.78
N ALA A 205 23.14 29.28 8.24
CA ALA A 205 22.98 28.75 9.60
C ALA A 205 23.59 27.33 9.64
N PRO A 206 24.61 27.10 10.50
CA PRO A 206 25.16 25.75 10.67
C PRO A 206 23.99 24.81 11.02
N ALA A 207 23.97 23.62 10.39
CA ALA A 207 23.00 22.60 10.76
C ALA A 207 22.99 22.45 12.27
N PRO A 208 21.82 22.37 12.95
CA PRO A 208 21.78 22.14 14.37
C PRO A 208 22.66 20.93 14.66
N GLU A 209 23.67 21.12 15.54
CA GLU A 209 24.52 20.03 15.98
C GLU A 209 23.59 18.89 16.41
N ALA A 210 23.76 17.74 15.78
CA ALA A 210 23.04 16.55 16.18
C ALA A 210 23.39 16.31 17.66
N THR A 211 22.48 16.68 18.54
CA THR A 211 22.60 16.33 19.96
C THR A 211 22.56 14.81 19.99
N THR A 212 23.71 14.20 20.14
CA THR A 212 23.84 12.78 20.45
C THR A 212 23.24 12.58 21.84
N ALA A 213 21.91 12.56 21.92
CA ALA A 213 21.25 12.01 23.07
C ALA A 213 21.55 10.51 23.04
N GLU A 214 22.46 10.08 23.90
CA GLU A 214 22.61 8.66 24.21
C GLU A 214 21.25 8.16 24.70
N HIS A 215 20.53 7.47 23.82
CA HIS A 215 19.35 6.73 24.23
C HIS A 215 19.83 5.55 25.07
N PRO A 216 19.46 5.47 26.34
CA PRO A 216 19.69 4.26 27.11
C PRO A 216 18.95 3.13 26.42
N ALA A 217 19.67 2.06 26.10
CA ALA A 217 19.13 0.87 25.48
C ALA A 217 17.90 0.39 26.25
N LEU A 218 16.73 0.41 25.63
CA LEU A 218 15.54 -0.23 26.17
C LEU A 218 15.83 -1.74 26.21
N GLN A 219 16.11 -2.26 27.38
CA GLN A 219 16.13 -3.71 27.63
C GLN A 219 14.66 -4.17 27.58
N ILE A 220 14.28 -4.78 26.48
CA ILE A 220 12.99 -5.48 26.35
C ILE A 220 13.19 -6.86 26.97
N ALA A 221 12.57 -7.07 28.13
CA ALA A 221 12.44 -8.38 28.75
C ALA A 221 11.31 -9.19 28.10
#